data_c5945608525e0731308892026c66fc16
#
_entry.id   c5945608525e0731308892026c66fc16
#
_cell.length_a   1.000
_cell.length_b   1.000
_cell.length_c   1.000
_cell.angle_alpha   90.00
_cell.angle_beta   90.00
_cell.angle_gamma   90.00
#
_symmetry.space_group_name_H-M   'P 1'
#
loop_
_entity.id
_entity.type
_entity.pdbx_description
1 polymer ?
#
loop_
_entity_poly.entity_id
_entity_poly.type
_entity_poly.pdbx_seq_one_letter_code
_entity_poly.pdbx_strand_id
1 'polypeptide(L)'
;MQNVTIIIANLDDKLSQLRWSNFVDAIDKAIATFKAKPQFSSGSHPSVPWQNYAWVLLLDDDPFVTSSFTKQLAELRSRYKQDSVAWIWLSSF
;
A
#
# COMPACT_ATOMS: atom_id res chain seq x y z
N MET A 1 12.49 13.46 5.48
CA MET A 1 11.61 12.45 4.90
C MET A 1 11.21 11.43 5.93
N GLN A 2 10.06 10.82 5.79
CA GLN A 2 9.53 9.85 6.72
C GLN A 2 9.54 8.45 6.09
N ASN A 3 9.84 7.45 6.90
CA ASN A 3 9.69 6.06 6.49
C ASN A 3 8.23 5.64 6.71
N VAL A 4 7.64 5.07 5.67
CA VAL A 4 6.27 4.60 5.72
C VAL A 4 6.24 3.16 5.23
N THR A 5 5.55 2.29 5.95
CA THR A 5 5.33 0.90 5.55
C THR A 5 3.85 0.72 5.27
N ILE A 6 3.54 0.17 4.11
CA ILE A 6 2.17 -0.19 3.71
C ILE A 6 2.12 -1.69 3.55
N ILE A 7 1.14 -2.33 4.18
CA ILE A 7 0.92 -3.76 4.06
C ILE A 7 -0.54 -3.98 3.68
N ILE A 8 -0.76 -4.77 2.63
CA ILE A 8 -2.11 -5.19 2.24
C ILE A 8 -2.16 -6.71 2.19
N ALA A 9 -3.33 -7.27 2.39
CA ALA A 9 -3.53 -8.70 2.35
C ALA A 9 -4.87 -9.05 1.70
N ASN A 10 -4.88 -10.13 0.94
CA ASN A 10 -6.09 -10.71 0.37
C ASN A 10 -6.40 -12.01 1.12
N LEU A 11 -6.93 -11.88 2.32
CA LEU A 11 -7.28 -13.00 3.16
C LEU A 11 -8.62 -13.59 2.70
N ASP A 12 -8.74 -14.92 2.76
CA ASP A 12 -9.97 -15.65 2.38
C ASP A 12 -10.37 -15.41 0.93
N ASP A 13 -9.40 -15.09 0.06
CA ASP A 13 -9.63 -14.88 -1.38
C ASP A 13 -10.78 -13.92 -1.70
N LYS A 14 -10.91 -12.87 -0.92
CA LYS A 14 -11.96 -11.86 -1.13
C LYS A 14 -11.85 -11.16 -2.47
N LEU A 15 -10.64 -11.07 -3.01
CA LEU A 15 -10.38 -10.54 -4.34
C LEU A 15 -9.92 -11.67 -5.25
N SER A 16 -10.41 -11.66 -6.49
CA SER A 16 -9.84 -12.50 -7.53
C SER A 16 -8.39 -12.11 -7.82
N GLN A 17 -7.65 -12.97 -8.50
CA GLN A 17 -6.27 -12.69 -8.90
C GLN A 17 -6.17 -11.38 -9.68
N LEU A 18 -7.09 -11.16 -10.61
CA LEU A 18 -7.09 -9.95 -11.42
C LEU A 18 -7.31 -8.70 -10.54
N ARG A 19 -8.29 -8.76 -9.66
CA ARG A 19 -8.59 -7.62 -8.77
C ARG A 19 -7.46 -7.37 -7.79
N TRP A 20 -6.84 -8.43 -7.28
CA TRP A 20 -5.67 -8.30 -6.41
C TRP A 20 -4.52 -7.60 -7.14
N SER A 21 -4.22 -8.04 -8.36
CA SER A 21 -3.19 -7.42 -9.19
C SER A 21 -3.50 -5.95 -9.45
N ASN A 22 -4.77 -5.63 -9.76
CA ASN A 22 -5.20 -4.25 -9.98
C ASN A 22 -5.06 -3.39 -8.72
N PHE A 23 -5.33 -3.96 -7.55
CA PHE A 23 -5.16 -3.26 -6.27
C PHE A 23 -3.69 -2.92 -6.03
N VAL A 24 -2.79 -3.89 -6.20
CA VAL A 24 -1.35 -3.66 -6.08
C VAL A 24 -0.90 -2.56 -7.04
N ASP A 25 -1.32 -2.64 -8.31
CA ASP A 25 -0.98 -1.62 -9.31
C ASP A 25 -1.51 -0.24 -8.95
N ALA A 26 -2.70 -0.17 -8.39
CA ALA A 26 -3.30 1.10 -7.98
C ALA A 26 -2.49 1.76 -6.86
N ILE A 27 -1.99 0.97 -5.93
CA ILE A 27 -1.13 1.48 -4.86
C ILE A 27 0.22 1.94 -5.43
N ASP A 28 0.81 1.18 -6.34
CA ASP A 28 2.05 1.59 -7.02
C ASP A 28 1.86 2.95 -7.73
N LYS A 29 0.72 3.13 -8.39
CA LYS A 29 0.41 4.40 -9.05
C LYS A 29 0.24 5.56 -8.07
N ALA A 30 -0.38 5.31 -6.92
CA ALA A 30 -0.51 6.31 -5.87
C ALA A 30 0.86 6.72 -5.33
N ILE A 31 1.74 5.75 -5.12
CA ILE A 31 3.11 6.00 -4.68
C ILE A 31 3.82 6.93 -5.66
N ALA A 32 3.71 6.64 -6.96
CA ALA A 32 4.32 7.46 -8.01
C ALA A 32 3.71 8.87 -8.05
N THR A 33 2.39 8.98 -7.91
CA THR A 33 1.67 10.25 -7.94
C THR A 33 2.13 11.19 -6.83
N PHE A 34 2.34 10.67 -5.62
CA PHE A 34 2.80 11.46 -4.49
C PHE A 34 4.32 11.55 -4.39
N LYS A 35 5.02 11.06 -5.40
CA LYS A 35 6.49 11.11 -5.49
C LYS A 35 7.17 10.49 -4.28
N ALA A 36 6.51 9.54 -3.64
CA ALA A 36 7.13 8.75 -2.59
C ALA A 36 8.25 7.90 -3.22
N LYS A 37 9.33 7.70 -2.47
CA LYS A 37 10.47 6.96 -2.97
C LYS A 37 10.43 5.53 -2.45
N PRO A 38 10.09 4.54 -3.30
CA PRO A 38 10.11 3.15 -2.88
C PRO A 38 11.53 2.71 -2.53
N GLN A 39 11.69 2.12 -1.36
CA GLN A 39 12.96 1.55 -0.92
C GLN A 39 12.95 0.03 -1.06
N PHE A 40 11.78 -0.56 -0.88
CA PHE A 40 11.61 -2.00 -0.94
C PHE A 40 10.14 -2.30 -1.18
N SER A 41 9.86 -3.34 -1.97
CA SER A 41 8.53 -3.89 -2.10
C SER A 41 8.62 -5.39 -2.33
N SER A 42 7.67 -6.15 -1.78
CA SER A 42 7.66 -7.60 -1.94
C SER A 42 6.27 -8.14 -1.68
N GLY A 43 5.93 -9.24 -2.36
CA GLY A 43 4.67 -9.94 -2.20
C GLY A 43 4.86 -11.36 -1.70
N SER A 44 3.76 -12.00 -1.35
CA SER A 44 3.74 -13.40 -0.94
C SER A 44 4.15 -14.31 -2.09
N HIS A 45 4.67 -15.47 -1.75
CA HIS A 45 4.99 -16.49 -2.76
C HIS A 45 3.70 -16.97 -3.44
N PRO A 46 3.71 -17.18 -4.77
CA PRO A 46 2.50 -17.57 -5.50
C PRO A 46 1.86 -18.88 -5.05
N SER A 47 2.62 -19.76 -4.39
CA SER A 47 2.13 -21.07 -3.97
C SER A 47 1.35 -21.06 -2.66
N VAL A 48 1.32 -19.92 -1.94
CA VAL A 48 0.54 -19.86 -0.69
C VAL A 48 -0.91 -19.49 -0.98
N PRO A 49 -1.86 -19.96 -0.14
CA PRO A 49 -3.28 -19.72 -0.39
C PRO A 49 -3.74 -18.31 -0.04
N TRP A 50 -2.90 -17.52 0.60
CA TRP A 50 -3.19 -16.12 0.92
C TRP A 50 -2.21 -15.24 0.16
N GLN A 51 -2.62 -14.00 -0.08
CA GLN A 51 -1.78 -13.04 -0.77
C GLN A 51 -1.53 -11.84 0.13
N ASN A 52 -0.31 -11.36 0.14
CA ASN A 52 0.03 -10.11 0.79
C ASN A 52 1.08 -9.37 -0.03
N TYR A 53 1.18 -8.08 0.21
CA TYR A 53 2.17 -7.23 -0.43
C TYR A 53 2.55 -6.11 0.54
N ALA A 54 3.81 -5.74 0.53
CA ALA A 54 4.32 -4.70 1.41
C ALA A 54 5.20 -3.73 0.64
N TRP A 55 5.11 -2.46 1.01
CA TRP A 55 6.00 -1.42 0.49
C TRP A 55 6.66 -0.70 1.67
N VAL A 56 7.93 -0.38 1.53
CA VAL A 56 8.64 0.53 2.43
C VAL A 56 9.04 1.73 1.60
N LEU A 57 8.62 2.90 2.01
CA LEU A 57 8.73 4.13 1.24
C LEU A 57 9.37 5.25 2.06
N LEU A 58 9.97 6.20 1.35
CA LEU A 58 10.27 7.51 1.90
C LEU A 58 9.24 8.50 1.37
N LEU A 59 8.58 9.21 2.26
CA LEU A 59 7.56 10.19 1.94
C LEU A 59 7.96 11.55 2.48
N ASP A 60 7.60 12.62 1.77
CA ASP A 60 7.82 13.99 2.21
C ASP A 60 7.17 14.23 3.57
N ASP A 61 7.83 15.04 4.41
CA ASP A 61 7.34 15.37 5.76
C ASP A 61 6.16 16.34 5.76
N ASP A 62 5.82 16.93 4.61
CA ASP A 62 4.73 17.89 4.51
C ASP A 62 3.41 17.23 4.98
N PRO A 63 2.75 17.79 6.02
CA PRO A 63 1.50 17.21 6.51
C PRO A 63 0.41 17.15 5.46
N PHE A 64 0.39 18.07 4.49
CA PHE A 64 -0.58 18.07 3.41
C PHE A 64 -0.37 16.86 2.48
N VAL A 65 0.88 16.57 2.14
CA VAL A 65 1.21 15.40 1.31
C VAL A 65 0.84 14.12 2.04
N THR A 66 1.19 14.02 3.31
CA THR A 66 0.86 12.89 4.16
C THR A 66 -0.65 12.64 4.22
N SER A 67 -1.41 13.69 4.49
CA SER A 67 -2.87 13.60 4.60
C SER A 67 -3.49 13.16 3.27
N SER A 68 -3.05 13.74 2.17
CA SER A 68 -3.57 13.42 0.84
C SER A 68 -3.25 11.99 0.44
N PHE A 69 -2.05 11.52 0.73
CA PHE A 69 -1.65 10.15 0.42
C PHE A 69 -2.45 9.14 1.26
N THR A 70 -2.59 9.39 2.55
CA THR A 70 -3.39 8.55 3.45
C THR A 70 -4.84 8.46 2.97
N LYS A 71 -5.41 9.58 2.57
CA LYS A 71 -6.77 9.63 2.04
C LYS A 71 -6.90 8.80 0.76
N GLN A 72 -5.94 8.90 -0.14
CA GLN A 72 -5.93 8.14 -1.39
C GLN A 72 -5.87 6.63 -1.10
N LEU A 73 -5.04 6.21 -0.16
CA LEU A 73 -4.95 4.81 0.22
C LEU A 73 -6.27 4.30 0.83
N ALA A 74 -6.93 5.13 1.65
CA ALA A 74 -8.22 4.77 2.23
C ALA A 74 -9.29 4.60 1.15
N GLU A 75 -9.29 5.46 0.13
CA GLU A 75 -10.20 5.33 -1.01
C GLU A 75 -9.95 4.05 -1.82
N LEU A 76 -8.69 3.71 -2.05
CA LEU A 76 -8.33 2.47 -2.75
C LEU A 76 -8.76 1.25 -1.94
N ARG A 77 -8.55 1.25 -0.62
CA ARG A 77 -9.00 0.17 0.25
C ARG A 77 -10.50 -0.02 0.14
N SER A 78 -11.25 1.06 0.19
CA SER A 78 -12.72 1.02 0.07
C SER A 78 -13.15 0.48 -1.29
N ARG A 79 -12.51 0.95 -2.37
CA ARG A 79 -12.82 0.51 -3.73
C ARG A 79 -12.63 -0.98 -3.92
N TYR A 80 -11.58 -1.54 -3.31
CA TYR A 80 -11.26 -2.96 -3.41
C TYR A 80 -11.79 -3.77 -2.23
N LYS A 81 -12.53 -3.14 -1.31
CA LYS A 81 -13.18 -3.79 -0.16
C LYS A 81 -12.18 -4.57 0.70
N GLN A 82 -11.00 -3.99 0.91
CA GLN A 82 -9.98 -4.59 1.76
C GLN A 82 -10.06 -4.01 3.17
N ASP A 83 -10.10 -4.89 4.15
CA ASP A 83 -10.10 -4.49 5.56
C ASP A 83 -8.70 -4.41 6.14
N SER A 84 -7.71 -4.77 5.38
CA SER A 84 -6.37 -5.03 5.89
C SER A 84 -5.26 -4.15 5.31
N VAL A 85 -5.58 -2.94 4.86
CA VAL A 85 -4.52 -1.97 4.59
C VAL A 85 -4.01 -1.48 5.93
N ALA A 86 -2.77 -1.79 6.25
CA ALA A 86 -2.14 -1.33 7.47
C ALA A 86 -1.19 -0.19 7.13
N TRP A 87 -1.38 0.95 7.78
CA TRP A 87 -0.49 2.09 7.67
C TRP A 87 0.37 2.15 8.91
N ILE A 88 1.63 1.81 8.78
CA ILE A 88 2.59 1.88 9.87
C ILE A 88 3.48 3.08 9.65
N TRP A 89 3.39 4.03 10.57
CA TRP A 89 4.14 5.27 10.51
C TRP A 89 5.43 5.13 11.30
N LEU A 90 6.54 5.17 10.60
CA LEU A 90 7.85 5.14 11.25
C LEU A 90 8.55 6.45 10.95
N SER A 91 8.74 7.24 11.98
CA SER A 91 9.49 8.48 11.87
C SER A 91 10.98 8.17 11.94
N SER A 92 11.73 8.59 10.94
CA SER A 92 13.18 8.43 10.93
C SER A 92 13.82 9.81 10.98
N PHE A 93 14.03 10.28 12.15
CA PHE A 93 14.66 11.62 12.37
C PHE A 93 14.08 12.75 11.55
#